data_d0283039e85cbf1abe25bfefbb6e3091
#
_entry.id   d0283039e85cbf1abe25bfefbb6e3091
#
_cell.length_a   1.000
_cell.length_b   1.000
_cell.length_c   1.000
_cell.angle_alpha   90.00
_cell.angle_beta   90.00
_cell.angle_gamma   90.00
#
_symmetry.space_group_name_H-M   'P 1'
#
loop_
_entity.id
_entity.type
_entity.pdbx_description
1 polymer ?
#
loop_
_entity_poly.entity_id
_entity_poly.type
_entity_poly.pdbx_seq_one_letter_code
_entity_poly.pdbx_strand_id
1 'polypeptide(L)'
;MSNVIQVNHLKKRYGNHVVLKEISFQIEKGEIFALLGVNGAGKTTALECIEGLRQYDSGTITVNGTTGIQLQSSSLPSHIKPMEAMALFSKWNKVKTNEALAFAFGLQEFKKKQYMQLSTGQKRRLHLALSLVSNPDIIFLDEPTAGLDVEGRLSLHEQIRKLKSQGKTVVLASHDMAEVETLCDRIVILNDGDIAFCGTASELTDKIGKKYSIHMKTENGCRVFEADNIEDMLLSLLAELKQKGIKVLDIKVDRGTLEQHFLEVAKGDKK
;
A
#
# COMPACT_ATOMS: atom_id res chain seq x y z
N MET A 1 12.58 6.98 17.94
CA MET A 1 11.62 5.84 17.79
C MET A 1 12.41 4.56 17.58
N SER A 2 11.93 3.40 17.99
CA SER A 2 12.69 2.14 17.85
C SER A 2 12.33 1.46 16.55
N ASN A 3 13.34 1.06 15.78
CA ASN A 3 13.13 0.27 14.56
C ASN A 3 12.69 -1.15 14.92
N VAL A 4 11.59 -1.62 14.37
CA VAL A 4 11.12 -3.00 14.54
C VAL A 4 11.54 -3.90 13.38
N ILE A 5 11.80 -3.32 12.20
CA ILE A 5 12.37 -4.03 11.05
C ILE A 5 13.56 -3.25 10.52
N GLN A 6 14.65 -3.94 10.24
CA GLN A 6 15.82 -3.41 9.56
C GLN A 6 16.21 -4.34 8.41
N VAL A 7 16.31 -3.79 7.23
CA VAL A 7 16.75 -4.45 6.01
C VAL A 7 18.02 -3.75 5.54
N ASN A 8 19.13 -4.48 5.43
CA ASN A 8 20.42 -3.93 5.00
C ASN A 8 20.97 -4.74 3.84
N HIS A 9 21.20 -4.08 2.72
CA HIS A 9 21.82 -4.63 1.49
C HIS A 9 21.17 -5.95 1.03
N LEU A 10 19.84 -6.03 1.13
CA LEU A 10 19.09 -7.22 0.77
C LEU A 10 19.15 -7.44 -0.74
N LYS A 11 19.66 -8.61 -1.14
CA LYS A 11 19.78 -9.04 -2.53
C LYS A 11 19.06 -10.36 -2.76
N LYS A 12 18.34 -10.45 -3.87
CA LYS A 12 17.66 -11.67 -4.30
C LYS A 12 17.70 -11.81 -5.81
N ARG A 13 18.06 -13.04 -6.26
CA ARG A 13 18.02 -13.43 -7.68
C ARG A 13 17.32 -14.78 -7.87
N TYR A 14 16.82 -14.99 -9.06
CA TYR A 14 16.31 -16.28 -9.54
C TYR A 14 17.07 -16.66 -10.81
N GLY A 15 17.95 -17.64 -10.69
CA GLY A 15 18.90 -17.93 -11.78
C GLY A 15 19.75 -16.70 -12.10
N ASN A 16 19.68 -16.23 -13.34
CA ASN A 16 20.41 -15.03 -13.79
C ASN A 16 19.63 -13.72 -13.59
N HIS A 17 18.36 -13.78 -13.21
CA HIS A 17 17.53 -12.59 -13.03
C HIS A 17 17.64 -12.04 -11.60
N VAL A 18 18.17 -10.82 -11.45
CA VAL A 18 18.25 -10.12 -10.17
C VAL A 18 16.93 -9.40 -9.93
N VAL A 19 16.23 -9.76 -8.85
CA VAL A 19 14.92 -9.19 -8.47
C VAL A 19 15.08 -8.10 -7.42
N LEU A 20 16.07 -8.23 -6.51
CA LEU A 20 16.41 -7.19 -5.53
C LEU A 20 17.91 -6.93 -5.60
N LYS A 21 18.30 -5.65 -5.75
CA LYS A 21 19.67 -5.19 -6.04
C LYS A 21 20.38 -4.52 -4.86
N GLU A 22 20.30 -5.09 -3.66
CA GLU A 22 20.91 -4.51 -2.43
C GLU A 22 20.07 -3.40 -1.76
N ILE A 23 18.77 -3.61 -1.64
CA ILE A 23 17.88 -2.67 -0.99
C ILE A 23 18.12 -2.56 0.53
N SER A 24 18.03 -1.33 1.05
CA SER A 24 18.19 -1.05 2.49
C SER A 24 17.13 -0.06 2.97
N PHE A 25 16.41 -0.40 4.03
CA PHE A 25 15.43 0.49 4.67
C PHE A 25 15.10 0.00 6.08
N GLN A 26 14.39 0.84 6.83
CA GLN A 26 13.99 0.57 8.22
C GLN A 26 12.52 0.90 8.40
N ILE A 27 11.86 0.15 9.29
CA ILE A 27 10.45 0.35 9.66
C ILE A 27 10.39 0.61 11.16
N GLU A 28 9.69 1.68 11.53
CA GLU A 28 9.54 2.11 12.92
C GLU A 28 8.34 1.43 13.59
N LYS A 29 8.39 1.33 14.92
CA LYS A 29 7.30 0.76 15.69
C LYS A 29 6.03 1.62 15.59
N GLY A 30 4.91 1.00 15.26
CA GLY A 30 3.59 1.63 15.24
C GLY A 30 3.28 2.43 13.97
N GLU A 31 4.13 2.36 12.92
CA GLU A 31 3.82 2.97 11.64
C GLU A 31 3.07 2.02 10.70
N ILE A 32 2.36 2.59 9.74
CA ILE A 32 1.89 1.90 8.53
C ILE A 32 2.89 2.21 7.43
N PHE A 33 3.60 1.19 6.98
CA PHE A 33 4.67 1.29 6.00
C PHE A 33 4.30 0.55 4.71
N ALA A 34 4.54 1.17 3.55
CA ALA A 34 4.23 0.55 2.27
C ALA A 34 5.47 0.28 1.42
N LEU A 35 5.48 -0.91 0.81
CA LEU A 35 6.33 -1.26 -0.33
C LEU A 35 5.52 -1.03 -1.61
N LEU A 36 5.89 -0.02 -2.38
CA LEU A 36 5.26 0.35 -3.64
C LEU A 36 6.11 -0.05 -4.83
N GLY A 37 5.47 -0.23 -5.96
CA GLY A 37 6.15 -0.49 -7.23
C GLY A 37 5.21 -1.08 -8.27
N VAL A 38 5.58 -1.01 -9.52
CA VAL A 38 4.88 -1.69 -10.61
C VAL A 38 4.94 -3.22 -10.44
N ASN A 39 4.13 -3.94 -11.18
CA ASN A 39 4.19 -5.40 -11.18
C ASN A 39 5.58 -5.86 -11.64
N GLY A 40 6.18 -6.78 -10.89
CA GLY A 40 7.55 -7.27 -11.16
C GLY A 40 8.67 -6.44 -10.53
N ALA A 41 8.39 -5.32 -9.85
CA ALA A 41 9.42 -4.49 -9.18
C ALA A 41 10.11 -5.16 -7.98
N GLY A 42 9.63 -6.31 -7.50
CA GLY A 42 10.21 -7.06 -6.39
C GLY A 42 9.48 -6.92 -5.04
N LYS A 43 8.32 -6.24 -4.97
CA LYS A 43 7.56 -6.03 -3.73
C LYS A 43 7.28 -7.30 -2.95
N THR A 44 6.56 -8.25 -3.55
CA THR A 44 6.22 -9.55 -2.93
C THR A 44 7.49 -10.31 -2.54
N THR A 45 8.53 -10.30 -3.38
CA THR A 45 9.81 -10.94 -3.06
C THR A 45 10.47 -10.30 -1.83
N ALA A 46 10.49 -8.97 -1.73
CA ALA A 46 11.03 -8.26 -0.58
C ALA A 46 10.22 -8.57 0.68
N LEU A 47 8.88 -8.52 0.58
CA LEU A 47 7.98 -8.83 1.68
C LEU A 47 8.19 -10.25 2.19
N GLU A 48 8.17 -11.26 1.31
CA GLU A 48 8.38 -12.67 1.67
C GLU A 48 9.77 -12.94 2.28
N CYS A 49 10.81 -12.19 1.86
CA CYS A 49 12.13 -12.27 2.49
C CYS A 49 12.09 -11.75 3.93
N ILE A 50 11.40 -10.62 4.17
CA ILE A 50 11.25 -10.01 5.50
C ILE A 50 10.40 -10.88 6.42
N GLU A 51 9.36 -11.50 5.89
CA GLU A 51 8.51 -12.47 6.59
C GLU A 51 9.22 -13.78 6.95
N GLY A 52 10.41 -14.03 6.37
CA GLY A 52 11.14 -15.29 6.54
C GLY A 52 10.58 -16.45 5.72
N LEU A 53 9.64 -16.18 4.80
CA LEU A 53 9.04 -17.18 3.92
C LEU A 53 9.94 -17.51 2.72
N ARG A 54 10.90 -16.63 2.41
CA ARG A 54 11.81 -16.76 1.27
C ARG A 54 13.25 -16.50 1.68
N GLN A 55 14.14 -17.38 1.24
CA GLN A 55 15.59 -17.17 1.39
C GLN A 55 16.08 -16.08 0.44
N TYR A 56 17.01 -15.26 0.88
CA TYR A 56 17.70 -14.24 0.10
C TYR A 56 19.19 -14.60 -0.10
N ASP A 57 19.85 -13.96 -1.06
CA ASP A 57 21.22 -14.36 -1.45
C ASP A 57 22.29 -13.64 -0.61
N SER A 58 22.05 -12.37 -0.24
CA SER A 58 22.95 -11.60 0.64
C SER A 58 22.21 -10.47 1.36
N GLY A 59 22.87 -9.86 2.34
CA GLY A 59 22.31 -8.82 3.20
C GLY A 59 21.90 -9.34 4.56
N THR A 60 21.24 -8.51 5.35
CA THR A 60 20.69 -8.87 6.67
C THR A 60 19.29 -8.32 6.86
N ILE A 61 18.43 -9.12 7.47
CA ILE A 61 17.09 -8.73 7.89
C ILE A 61 16.96 -8.98 9.38
N THR A 62 16.56 -7.97 10.13
CA THR A 62 16.23 -8.09 11.55
C THR A 62 14.77 -7.70 11.74
N VAL A 63 13.98 -8.59 12.38
CA VAL A 63 12.58 -8.36 12.74
C VAL A 63 12.44 -8.54 14.25
N ASN A 64 12.06 -7.46 14.93
CA ASN A 64 11.92 -7.42 16.39
C ASN A 64 10.44 -7.37 16.77
N GLY A 65 9.85 -8.52 17.06
CA GLY A 65 8.45 -8.67 17.43
C GLY A 65 7.82 -9.93 16.85
N THR A 66 6.61 -10.21 17.28
CA THR A 66 5.79 -11.30 16.73
C THR A 66 5.11 -10.85 15.44
N THR A 67 5.00 -11.77 14.47
CA THR A 67 4.49 -11.45 13.12
C THR A 67 3.17 -12.13 12.83
N GLY A 68 2.28 -11.43 12.12
CA GLY A 68 1.09 -11.97 11.49
C GLY A 68 1.13 -11.69 9.98
N ILE A 69 0.85 -12.70 9.17
CA ILE A 69 1.03 -12.61 7.73
C ILE A 69 -0.29 -12.88 7.01
N GLN A 70 -0.68 -11.98 6.11
CA GLN A 70 -1.75 -12.19 5.15
C GLN A 70 -1.17 -12.22 3.74
N LEU A 71 -1.08 -13.40 3.16
CA LEU A 71 -0.56 -13.59 1.80
C LEU A 71 -1.55 -13.12 0.74
N GLN A 72 -1.05 -12.69 -0.42
CA GLN A 72 -1.82 -12.28 -1.59
C GLN A 72 -2.78 -13.39 -2.04
N SER A 73 -2.26 -14.61 -2.17
CA SER A 73 -3.01 -15.80 -2.59
C SER A 73 -3.04 -16.83 -1.48
N SER A 74 -3.88 -16.62 -0.48
CA SER A 74 -4.14 -17.62 0.56
C SER A 74 -5.49 -18.27 0.32
N SER A 75 -5.56 -19.60 0.44
CA SER A 75 -6.82 -20.34 0.35
C SER A 75 -6.97 -21.25 1.57
N LEU A 76 -8.22 -21.34 2.04
CA LEU A 76 -8.61 -22.29 3.07
C LEU A 76 -9.37 -23.46 2.42
N PRO A 77 -9.51 -24.60 3.12
CA PRO A 77 -10.36 -25.70 2.65
C PRO A 77 -11.76 -25.18 2.28
N SER A 78 -12.28 -25.58 1.12
CA SER A 78 -13.50 -25.03 0.52
C SER A 78 -14.72 -25.05 1.43
N HIS A 79 -14.83 -26.06 2.30
CA HIS A 79 -15.99 -26.28 3.17
C HIS A 79 -15.81 -25.72 4.60
N ILE A 80 -14.63 -25.23 4.95
CA ILE A 80 -14.38 -24.67 6.30
C ILE A 80 -15.23 -23.41 6.52
N LYS A 81 -15.81 -23.28 7.71
CA LYS A 81 -16.54 -22.08 8.11
C LYS A 81 -15.62 -21.09 8.82
N PRO A 82 -15.93 -19.78 8.83
CA PRO A 82 -15.09 -18.76 9.47
C PRO A 82 -14.70 -19.07 10.90
N MET A 83 -15.64 -19.50 11.75
CA MET A 83 -15.34 -19.80 13.15
C MET A 83 -14.51 -21.08 13.32
N GLU A 84 -14.65 -22.05 12.42
CA GLU A 84 -13.81 -23.24 12.40
C GLU A 84 -12.37 -22.89 11.99
N ALA A 85 -12.21 -21.99 11.01
CA ALA A 85 -10.90 -21.46 10.63
C ALA A 85 -10.26 -20.69 11.80
N MET A 86 -11.00 -19.82 12.50
CA MET A 86 -10.52 -19.12 13.70
C MET A 86 -10.05 -20.11 14.78
N ALA A 87 -10.85 -21.15 15.07
CA ALA A 87 -10.49 -22.16 16.05
C ALA A 87 -9.24 -22.96 15.63
N LEU A 88 -9.11 -23.32 14.35
CA LEU A 88 -7.96 -24.03 13.79
C LEU A 88 -6.67 -23.21 13.95
N PHE A 89 -6.70 -21.93 13.55
CA PHE A 89 -5.55 -21.03 13.63
C PHE A 89 -5.21 -20.70 15.10
N SER A 90 -6.20 -20.56 15.97
CA SER A 90 -5.98 -20.38 17.41
C SER A 90 -5.26 -21.58 18.01
N LYS A 91 -5.70 -22.79 17.68
CA LYS A 91 -5.05 -24.04 18.13
C LYS A 91 -3.61 -24.15 17.60
N TRP A 92 -3.40 -23.80 16.34
CA TRP A 92 -2.06 -23.82 15.70
C TRP A 92 -1.11 -22.85 16.41
N ASN A 93 -1.58 -21.65 16.71
CA ASN A 93 -0.82 -20.63 17.44
C ASN A 93 -0.78 -20.85 18.96
N LYS A 94 -1.40 -21.93 19.48
CA LYS A 94 -1.47 -22.27 20.92
C LYS A 94 -2.10 -21.16 21.77
N VAL A 95 -3.09 -20.46 21.21
CA VAL A 95 -3.86 -19.40 21.88
C VAL A 95 -5.33 -19.79 21.97
N LYS A 96 -6.08 -19.15 22.88
CA LYS A 96 -7.53 -19.31 22.94
C LYS A 96 -8.19 -18.59 21.78
N THR A 97 -9.27 -19.17 21.25
CA THR A 97 -10.06 -18.51 20.20
C THR A 97 -10.62 -17.19 20.72
N ASN A 98 -10.34 -16.11 20.00
CA ASN A 98 -10.75 -14.76 20.35
C ASN A 98 -12.05 -14.41 19.62
N GLU A 99 -13.19 -14.55 20.30
CA GLU A 99 -14.51 -14.20 19.74
C GLU A 99 -14.65 -12.69 19.50
N ALA A 100 -14.02 -11.85 20.33
CA ALA A 100 -14.03 -10.41 20.15
C ALA A 100 -13.32 -10.00 18.87
N LEU A 101 -12.23 -10.70 18.48
CA LEU A 101 -11.56 -10.52 17.20
C LEU A 101 -12.50 -10.89 16.05
N ALA A 102 -13.17 -12.04 16.13
CA ALA A 102 -14.12 -12.46 15.10
C ALA A 102 -15.30 -11.46 14.95
N PHE A 103 -15.77 -10.90 16.05
CA PHE A 103 -16.79 -9.86 16.05
C PHE A 103 -16.27 -8.54 15.42
N ALA A 104 -15.08 -8.10 15.80
CA ALA A 104 -14.46 -6.86 15.27
C ALA A 104 -14.29 -6.87 13.75
N PHE A 105 -14.11 -8.06 13.15
CA PHE A 105 -14.01 -8.25 11.69
C PHE A 105 -15.35 -8.64 11.04
N GLY A 106 -16.45 -8.59 11.77
CA GLY A 106 -17.79 -8.88 11.25
C GLY A 106 -17.98 -10.32 10.78
N LEU A 107 -17.18 -11.28 11.29
CA LEU A 107 -17.27 -12.69 10.86
C LEU A 107 -18.61 -13.33 11.25
N GLN A 108 -19.33 -12.76 12.23
CA GLN A 108 -20.63 -13.22 12.67
C GLN A 108 -21.70 -13.14 11.58
N GLU A 109 -21.58 -12.16 10.66
CA GLU A 109 -22.52 -11.93 9.54
C GLU A 109 -22.57 -13.14 8.58
N PHE A 110 -21.43 -13.83 8.45
CA PHE A 110 -21.28 -14.94 7.50
C PHE A 110 -20.74 -16.23 8.14
N LYS A 111 -20.81 -16.37 9.47
CA LYS A 111 -20.28 -17.53 10.21
C LYS A 111 -20.84 -18.89 9.77
N LYS A 112 -22.03 -18.91 9.16
CA LYS A 112 -22.67 -20.15 8.66
C LYS A 112 -22.25 -20.53 7.25
N LYS A 113 -21.68 -19.58 6.47
CA LYS A 113 -21.22 -19.83 5.10
C LYS A 113 -19.92 -20.62 5.09
N GLN A 114 -19.76 -21.48 4.09
CA GLN A 114 -18.50 -22.15 3.80
C GLN A 114 -17.55 -21.19 3.06
N TYR A 115 -16.24 -21.40 3.16
CA TYR A 115 -15.22 -20.52 2.55
C TYR A 115 -15.45 -20.29 1.05
N MET A 116 -15.84 -21.35 0.30
CA MET A 116 -16.15 -21.22 -1.12
C MET A 116 -17.35 -20.29 -1.42
N GLN A 117 -18.24 -20.07 -0.46
CA GLN A 117 -19.45 -19.24 -0.59
C GLN A 117 -19.20 -17.78 -0.18
N LEU A 118 -18.02 -17.48 0.33
CA LEU A 118 -17.66 -16.11 0.77
C LEU A 118 -17.36 -15.23 -0.43
N SER A 119 -17.81 -13.98 -0.37
CA SER A 119 -17.37 -12.95 -1.31
C SER A 119 -15.87 -12.64 -1.12
N THR A 120 -15.24 -11.98 -2.10
CA THR A 120 -13.83 -11.57 -2.00
C THR A 120 -13.58 -10.74 -0.73
N GLY A 121 -14.45 -9.77 -0.42
CA GLY A 121 -14.34 -8.96 0.80
C GLY A 121 -14.50 -9.76 2.08
N GLN A 122 -15.44 -10.74 2.12
CA GLN A 122 -15.60 -11.64 3.27
C GLN A 122 -14.36 -12.52 3.46
N LYS A 123 -13.76 -13.03 2.38
CA LYS A 123 -12.50 -13.78 2.44
C LYS A 123 -11.35 -12.91 2.97
N ARG A 124 -11.21 -11.67 2.48
CA ARG A 124 -10.17 -10.75 2.96
C ARG A 124 -10.32 -10.42 4.45
N ARG A 125 -11.55 -10.12 4.92
CA ARG A 125 -11.83 -9.91 6.36
C ARG A 125 -11.46 -11.14 7.19
N LEU A 126 -11.81 -12.35 6.72
CA LEU A 126 -11.44 -13.59 7.39
C LEU A 126 -9.91 -13.77 7.46
N HIS A 127 -9.21 -13.63 6.33
CA HIS A 127 -7.75 -13.80 6.30
C HIS A 127 -7.03 -12.79 7.19
N LEU A 128 -7.47 -11.53 7.21
CA LEU A 128 -6.91 -10.52 8.10
C LEU A 128 -7.18 -10.89 9.58
N ALA A 129 -8.39 -11.34 9.93
CA ALA A 129 -8.67 -11.82 11.27
C ALA A 129 -7.79 -13.02 11.67
N LEU A 130 -7.53 -13.94 10.74
CA LEU A 130 -6.64 -15.09 10.97
C LEU A 130 -5.18 -14.70 11.21
N SER A 131 -4.67 -13.69 10.49
CA SER A 131 -3.31 -13.18 10.71
C SER A 131 -3.13 -12.52 12.08
N LEU A 132 -4.22 -12.11 12.72
CA LEU A 132 -4.24 -11.44 14.02
C LEU A 132 -4.52 -12.37 15.20
N VAL A 133 -4.75 -13.66 14.97
CA VAL A 133 -5.12 -14.63 16.02
C VAL A 133 -4.10 -14.70 17.16
N SER A 134 -2.80 -14.60 16.84
CA SER A 134 -1.71 -14.59 17.82
C SER A 134 -1.45 -13.21 18.45
N ASN A 135 -2.26 -12.21 18.14
CA ASN A 135 -2.07 -10.81 18.55
C ASN A 135 -0.67 -10.25 18.22
N PRO A 136 -0.21 -10.36 16.97
CA PRO A 136 1.15 -10.01 16.59
C PRO A 136 1.46 -8.53 16.79
N ASP A 137 2.76 -8.20 16.91
CA ASP A 137 3.26 -6.82 16.97
C ASP A 137 3.34 -6.17 15.58
N ILE A 138 3.66 -7.00 14.56
CA ILE A 138 3.88 -6.61 13.18
C ILE A 138 2.95 -7.41 12.28
N ILE A 139 2.23 -6.73 11.40
CA ILE A 139 1.28 -7.34 10.46
C ILE A 139 1.77 -7.08 9.02
N PHE A 140 1.94 -8.15 8.25
CA PHE A 140 2.27 -8.09 6.84
C PHE A 140 1.03 -8.33 5.98
N LEU A 141 0.80 -7.46 4.99
CA LEU A 141 -0.35 -7.50 4.08
C LEU A 141 0.13 -7.38 2.64
N ASP A 142 -0.03 -8.44 1.85
CA ASP A 142 0.31 -8.40 0.43
C ASP A 142 -0.96 -8.15 -0.41
N GLU A 143 -1.02 -6.99 -1.08
CA GLU A 143 -2.14 -6.53 -1.91
C GLU A 143 -3.50 -6.65 -1.18
N PRO A 144 -3.67 -6.05 0.02
CA PRO A 144 -4.81 -6.34 0.88
C PRO A 144 -6.15 -5.91 0.29
N THR A 145 -6.18 -4.90 -0.57
CA THR A 145 -7.39 -4.33 -1.18
C THR A 145 -7.70 -4.87 -2.56
N ALA A 146 -6.83 -5.73 -3.13
CA ALA A 146 -7.01 -6.27 -4.47
C ALA A 146 -8.35 -7.01 -4.61
N GLY A 147 -9.15 -6.61 -5.62
CA GLY A 147 -10.45 -7.21 -5.91
C GLY A 147 -11.58 -6.80 -4.95
N LEU A 148 -11.37 -5.80 -4.10
CA LEU A 148 -12.43 -5.21 -3.27
C LEU A 148 -13.16 -4.09 -4.04
N ASP A 149 -14.45 -3.98 -3.79
CA ASP A 149 -15.23 -2.79 -4.13
C ASP A 149 -14.87 -1.61 -3.20
N VAL A 150 -15.43 -0.44 -3.48
CA VAL A 150 -15.11 0.79 -2.73
C VAL A 150 -15.44 0.66 -1.25
N GLU A 151 -16.58 0.06 -0.90
CA GLU A 151 -17.03 -0.11 0.48
C GLU A 151 -16.12 -1.11 1.23
N GLY A 152 -15.79 -2.23 0.61
CA GLY A 152 -14.85 -3.22 1.15
C GLY A 152 -13.47 -2.65 1.40
N ARG A 153 -12.99 -1.78 0.50
CA ARG A 153 -11.71 -1.08 0.62
C ARG A 153 -11.70 -0.10 1.79
N LEU A 154 -12.74 0.74 1.92
CA LEU A 154 -12.88 1.67 3.04
C LEU A 154 -12.95 0.94 4.39
N SER A 155 -13.74 -0.14 4.47
CA SER A 155 -13.84 -0.96 5.67
C SER A 155 -12.48 -1.56 6.07
N LEU A 156 -11.71 -2.05 5.11
CA LEU A 156 -10.37 -2.61 5.36
C LEU A 156 -9.40 -1.52 5.85
N HIS A 157 -9.42 -0.33 5.24
CA HIS A 157 -8.60 0.80 5.67
C HIS A 157 -8.88 1.21 7.13
N GLU A 158 -10.15 1.23 7.52
CA GLU A 158 -10.53 1.49 8.92
C GLU A 158 -9.96 0.44 9.88
N GLN A 159 -10.01 -0.85 9.51
CA GLN A 159 -9.39 -1.92 10.30
C GLN A 159 -7.88 -1.73 10.44
N ILE A 160 -7.18 -1.38 9.36
CA ILE A 160 -5.74 -1.14 9.39
C ILE A 160 -5.40 0.07 10.28
N ARG A 161 -6.14 1.18 10.16
CA ARG A 161 -5.95 2.35 11.06
C ARG A 161 -6.20 2.00 12.52
N LYS A 162 -7.18 1.15 12.80
CA LYS A 162 -7.46 0.67 14.15
C LYS A 162 -6.32 -0.18 14.69
N LEU A 163 -5.70 -1.03 13.89
CA LEU A 163 -4.49 -1.77 14.30
C LEU A 163 -3.34 -0.82 14.66
N LYS A 164 -3.09 0.22 13.86
CA LYS A 164 -2.12 1.25 14.17
C LYS A 164 -2.43 1.97 15.49
N SER A 165 -3.69 2.36 15.72
CA SER A 165 -4.09 3.03 16.98
C SER A 165 -3.89 2.13 18.21
N GLN A 166 -3.81 0.81 18.04
CA GLN A 166 -3.47 -0.17 19.07
C GLN A 166 -1.95 -0.37 19.23
N GLY A 167 -1.13 0.44 18.54
CA GLY A 167 0.34 0.37 18.59
C GLY A 167 0.95 -0.74 17.74
N LYS A 168 0.17 -1.37 16.85
CA LYS A 168 0.69 -2.37 15.89
C LYS A 168 1.42 -1.69 14.75
N THR A 169 2.44 -2.35 14.24
CA THR A 169 3.12 -1.97 13.00
C THR A 169 2.49 -2.71 11.84
N VAL A 170 2.17 -2.02 10.75
CA VAL A 170 1.61 -2.64 9.56
C VAL A 170 2.54 -2.42 8.38
N VAL A 171 2.89 -3.49 7.70
CA VAL A 171 3.72 -3.46 6.48
C VAL A 171 2.88 -3.98 5.34
N LEU A 172 2.65 -3.17 4.32
CA LEU A 172 1.85 -3.58 3.18
C LEU A 172 2.63 -3.46 1.86
N ALA A 173 2.40 -4.41 0.95
CA ALA A 173 2.78 -4.25 -0.44
C ALA A 173 1.55 -3.83 -1.23
N SER A 174 1.66 -2.78 -2.05
CA SER A 174 0.58 -2.30 -2.90
C SER A 174 1.13 -1.70 -4.19
N HIS A 175 0.26 -1.64 -5.20
CA HIS A 175 0.47 -0.84 -6.41
C HIS A 175 -0.54 0.30 -6.53
N ASP A 176 -1.46 0.44 -5.56
CA ASP A 176 -2.49 1.48 -5.51
C ASP A 176 -1.98 2.70 -4.72
N MET A 177 -1.66 3.77 -5.44
CA MET A 177 -1.16 5.01 -4.87
C MET A 177 -2.16 5.73 -3.97
N ALA A 178 -3.44 5.72 -4.34
CA ALA A 178 -4.49 6.38 -3.56
C ALA A 178 -4.68 5.69 -2.21
N GLU A 179 -4.54 4.35 -2.17
CA GLU A 179 -4.51 3.59 -0.92
C GLU A 179 -3.37 4.04 -0.03
N VAL A 180 -2.17 4.13 -0.59
CA VAL A 180 -0.97 4.43 0.16
C VAL A 180 -0.93 5.85 0.68
N GLU A 181 -1.37 6.83 -0.13
CA GLU A 181 -1.47 8.24 0.26
C GLU A 181 -2.40 8.44 1.46
N THR A 182 -3.51 7.69 1.49
CA THR A 182 -4.51 7.81 2.55
C THR A 182 -4.21 7.02 3.81
N LEU A 183 -3.38 5.99 3.72
CA LEU A 183 -3.20 4.99 4.78
C LEU A 183 -1.81 4.99 5.39
N CYS A 184 -0.75 5.24 4.61
CA CYS A 184 0.62 4.98 5.04
C CYS A 184 1.32 6.22 5.57
N ASP A 185 2.16 6.01 6.60
CA ASP A 185 3.01 7.06 7.15
C ASP A 185 4.27 7.25 6.31
N ARG A 186 4.89 6.13 5.91
CA ARG A 186 6.10 6.11 5.10
C ARG A 186 6.00 5.05 4.02
N ILE A 187 6.71 5.30 2.94
CA ILE A 187 6.70 4.49 1.74
C ILE A 187 8.12 4.21 1.24
N VAL A 188 8.30 3.04 0.67
CA VAL A 188 9.45 2.73 -0.20
C VAL A 188 8.91 2.44 -1.59
N ILE A 189 9.44 3.11 -2.59
CA ILE A 189 9.15 2.84 -4.00
C ILE A 189 10.26 1.96 -4.55
N LEU A 190 9.88 0.75 -4.96
CA LEU A 190 10.76 -0.19 -5.67
C LEU A 190 10.60 -0.02 -7.18
N ASN A 191 11.72 0.12 -7.88
CA ASN A 191 11.77 0.14 -9.33
C ASN A 191 12.91 -0.77 -9.80
N ASP A 192 12.59 -1.77 -10.61
CA ASP A 192 13.56 -2.72 -11.17
C ASP A 192 14.55 -3.28 -10.12
N GLY A 193 14.03 -3.61 -8.94
CA GLY A 193 14.81 -4.20 -7.82
C GLY A 193 15.64 -3.22 -7.01
N ASP A 194 15.58 -1.92 -7.28
CA ASP A 194 16.23 -0.86 -6.51
C ASP A 194 15.21 0.00 -5.77
N ILE A 195 15.67 0.71 -4.72
CA ILE A 195 14.87 1.74 -4.05
C ILE A 195 14.98 3.06 -4.80
N ALA A 196 13.91 3.44 -5.48
CA ALA A 196 13.82 4.73 -6.17
C ALA A 196 13.49 5.89 -5.21
N PHE A 197 12.73 5.59 -4.13
CA PHE A 197 12.37 6.56 -3.10
C PHE A 197 12.12 5.85 -1.76
N CYS A 198 12.45 6.54 -0.66
CA CYS A 198 12.09 6.14 0.71
C CYS A 198 11.78 7.41 1.51
N GLY A 199 10.58 7.51 2.06
CA GLY A 199 10.12 8.69 2.82
C GLY A 199 8.61 8.74 2.99
N THR A 200 8.07 9.91 3.33
CA THR A 200 6.63 10.18 3.41
C THR A 200 6.06 10.56 2.04
N ALA A 201 4.74 10.49 1.88
CA ALA A 201 4.05 10.96 0.68
C ALA A 201 4.31 12.46 0.41
N SER A 202 4.40 13.28 1.47
CA SER A 202 4.72 14.69 1.37
C SER A 202 6.15 14.93 0.84
N GLU A 203 7.13 14.20 1.39
CA GLU A 203 8.52 14.29 0.92
C GLU A 203 8.68 13.85 -0.55
N LEU A 204 7.87 12.87 -1.00
CA LEU A 204 7.85 12.48 -2.41
C LEU A 204 7.36 13.64 -3.29
N THR A 205 6.25 14.28 -2.90
CA THR A 205 5.69 15.43 -3.61
C THR A 205 6.70 16.60 -3.66
N ASP A 206 7.38 16.88 -2.55
CA ASP A 206 8.36 17.97 -2.48
C ASP A 206 9.62 17.66 -3.31
N LYS A 207 10.05 16.40 -3.40
CA LYS A 207 11.24 15.97 -4.18
C LYS A 207 11.05 16.12 -5.70
N ILE A 208 9.83 15.85 -6.19
CA ILE A 208 9.54 15.88 -7.64
C ILE A 208 9.22 17.31 -8.11
N GLY A 209 8.97 18.22 -7.17
CA GLY A 209 8.54 19.59 -7.44
C GLY A 209 7.02 19.68 -7.57
N LYS A 210 6.49 20.85 -7.25
CA LYS A 210 5.05 21.15 -7.31
C LYS A 210 4.67 21.46 -8.76
N LYS A 211 4.57 20.45 -9.62
CA LYS A 211 3.96 20.65 -10.92
C LYS A 211 2.43 20.63 -10.74
N TYR A 212 1.82 21.70 -11.14
CA TYR A 212 0.36 21.85 -11.16
C TYR A 212 -0.14 21.65 -12.58
N SER A 213 -1.22 20.90 -12.75
CA SER A 213 -1.94 20.80 -14.01
C SER A 213 -3.18 21.69 -13.95
N ILE A 214 -3.21 22.70 -14.77
CA ILE A 214 -4.32 23.65 -14.89
C ILE A 214 -5.18 23.20 -16.07
N HIS A 215 -6.34 22.60 -15.79
CA HIS A 215 -7.34 22.24 -16.79
C HIS A 215 -8.25 23.43 -17.01
N MET A 216 -8.21 24.02 -18.18
CA MET A 216 -9.01 25.19 -18.52
C MET A 216 -9.99 24.83 -19.63
N LYS A 217 -11.28 24.99 -19.35
CA LYS A 217 -12.37 24.83 -20.31
C LYS A 217 -12.80 26.19 -20.79
N THR A 218 -12.69 26.40 -22.10
CA THR A 218 -13.13 27.65 -22.78
C THR A 218 -14.24 27.31 -23.77
N GLU A 219 -14.86 28.33 -24.37
CA GLU A 219 -15.81 28.14 -25.48
C GLU A 219 -15.18 27.48 -26.72
N ASN A 220 -13.85 27.54 -26.85
CA ASN A 220 -13.08 26.97 -27.94
C ASN A 220 -12.52 25.57 -27.65
N GLY A 221 -12.87 24.97 -26.47
CA GLY A 221 -12.44 23.64 -26.07
C GLY A 221 -11.68 23.59 -24.73
N CYS A 222 -11.18 22.42 -24.40
CA CYS A 222 -10.40 22.18 -23.18
C CYS A 222 -8.90 22.18 -23.50
N ARG A 223 -8.11 22.81 -22.62
CA ARG A 223 -6.64 22.78 -22.65
C ARG A 223 -6.08 22.48 -21.28
N VAL A 224 -4.92 21.85 -21.24
CA VAL A 224 -4.19 21.53 -20.01
C VAL A 224 -2.84 22.25 -20.08
N PHE A 225 -2.48 22.91 -19.00
CA PHE A 225 -1.22 23.60 -18.84
C PHE A 225 -0.50 23.08 -17.62
N GLU A 226 0.82 22.92 -17.71
CA GLU A 226 1.67 22.58 -16.57
C GLU A 226 2.30 23.86 -16.00
N ALA A 227 2.33 24.01 -14.69
CA ALA A 227 2.89 25.16 -14.03
C ALA A 227 3.62 24.80 -12.74
N ASP A 228 4.75 25.40 -12.47
CA ASP A 228 5.46 25.34 -11.19
C ASP A 228 4.87 26.36 -10.19
N ASN A 229 4.33 27.46 -10.69
CA ASN A 229 3.61 28.49 -9.92
C ASN A 229 2.22 28.72 -10.49
N ILE A 230 1.20 28.39 -9.67
CA ILE A 230 -0.21 28.53 -10.09
C ILE A 230 -0.59 29.98 -10.34
N GLU A 231 -0.15 30.91 -9.46
CA GLU A 231 -0.54 32.32 -9.50
C GLU A 231 -0.07 32.97 -10.79
N ASP A 232 1.21 32.88 -11.09
CA ASP A 232 1.80 33.48 -12.29
C ASP A 232 1.19 32.90 -13.57
N MET A 233 1.02 31.58 -13.62
CA MET A 233 0.44 30.91 -14.79
C MET A 233 -1.02 31.28 -15.00
N LEU A 234 -1.84 31.27 -13.95
CA LEU A 234 -3.25 31.64 -14.04
C LEU A 234 -3.41 33.11 -14.48
N LEU A 235 -2.63 34.02 -13.90
CA LEU A 235 -2.68 35.44 -14.28
C LEU A 235 -2.34 35.63 -15.76
N SER A 236 -1.28 35.00 -16.24
CA SER A 236 -0.86 35.09 -17.64
C SER A 236 -1.90 34.50 -18.61
N LEU A 237 -2.43 33.33 -18.32
CA LEU A 237 -3.43 32.65 -19.15
C LEU A 237 -4.76 33.42 -19.21
N LEU A 238 -5.23 33.92 -18.07
CA LEU A 238 -6.47 34.68 -18.00
C LEU A 238 -6.31 36.03 -18.72
N ALA A 239 -5.17 36.69 -18.62
CA ALA A 239 -4.91 37.93 -19.36
C ALA A 239 -4.90 37.69 -20.87
N GLU A 240 -4.22 36.64 -21.34
CA GLU A 240 -4.16 36.24 -22.74
C GLU A 240 -5.54 35.94 -23.32
N LEU A 241 -6.34 35.12 -22.61
CA LEU A 241 -7.70 34.76 -23.06
C LEU A 241 -8.62 35.96 -23.10
N LYS A 242 -8.51 36.87 -22.13
CA LYS A 242 -9.28 38.13 -22.09
C LYS A 242 -8.92 39.04 -23.28
N GLN A 243 -7.64 39.16 -23.62
CA GLN A 243 -7.21 39.92 -24.80
C GLN A 243 -7.76 39.33 -26.10
N LYS A 244 -7.85 38.00 -26.18
CA LYS A 244 -8.39 37.28 -27.33
C LYS A 244 -9.93 37.24 -27.37
N GLY A 245 -10.60 37.75 -26.34
CA GLY A 245 -12.07 37.73 -26.23
C GLY A 245 -12.65 36.35 -26.00
N ILE A 246 -11.82 35.37 -25.56
CA ILE A 246 -12.24 34.00 -25.35
C ILE A 246 -12.78 33.83 -23.93
N LYS A 247 -14.02 33.34 -23.82
CA LYS A 247 -14.68 33.14 -22.54
C LYS A 247 -14.18 31.84 -21.88
N VAL A 248 -13.75 31.96 -20.62
CA VAL A 248 -13.41 30.81 -19.75
C VAL A 248 -14.70 30.31 -19.11
N LEU A 249 -14.97 29.01 -19.22
CA LEU A 249 -16.17 28.36 -18.71
C LEU A 249 -15.91 27.64 -17.38
N ASP A 250 -14.70 27.05 -17.23
CA ASP A 250 -14.30 26.28 -16.02
C ASP A 250 -12.79 26.26 -15.88
N ILE A 251 -12.30 26.25 -14.63
CA ILE A 251 -10.88 26.09 -14.31
C ILE A 251 -10.78 25.07 -13.19
N LYS A 252 -10.06 23.97 -13.46
CA LYS A 252 -9.71 22.99 -12.45
C LYS A 252 -8.18 22.97 -12.32
N VAL A 253 -7.70 23.15 -11.09
CA VAL A 253 -6.27 23.04 -10.78
C VAL A 253 -6.06 21.75 -10.01
N ASP A 254 -5.37 20.83 -10.64
CA ASP A 254 -4.94 19.60 -10.00
C ASP A 254 -3.46 19.73 -9.61
N ARG A 255 -3.14 19.40 -8.37
CA ARG A 255 -1.76 19.13 -7.97
C ARG A 255 -1.40 17.78 -8.57
N GLY A 256 -0.19 17.65 -9.08
CA GLY A 256 0.29 16.35 -9.56
C GLY A 256 -0.05 15.26 -8.54
N THR A 257 -0.77 14.23 -8.97
CA THR A 257 -1.15 13.13 -8.07
C THR A 257 0.11 12.36 -7.68
N LEU A 258 0.09 11.74 -6.50
CA LEU A 258 1.17 10.84 -6.08
C LEU A 258 1.43 9.76 -7.13
N GLU A 259 0.38 9.37 -7.89
CA GLU A 259 0.48 8.42 -9.01
C GLU A 259 1.32 8.96 -10.17
N GLN A 260 1.17 10.24 -10.54
CA GLN A 260 2.01 10.88 -11.56
C GLN A 260 3.46 10.96 -11.09
N HIS A 261 3.69 11.34 -9.84
CA HIS A 261 5.00 11.39 -9.21
C HIS A 261 5.65 9.99 -9.13
N PHE A 262 4.87 8.96 -8.78
CA PHE A 262 5.34 7.59 -8.82
C PHE A 262 5.76 7.15 -10.22
N LEU A 263 4.96 7.46 -11.25
CA LEU A 263 5.27 7.10 -12.62
C LEU A 263 6.55 7.77 -13.12
N GLU A 264 6.85 9.01 -12.68
CA GLU A 264 8.13 9.69 -13.00
C GLU A 264 9.31 8.98 -12.32
N VAL A 265 9.19 8.66 -11.01
CA VAL A 265 10.21 7.93 -10.26
C VAL A 265 10.35 6.49 -10.77
N ALA A 266 9.23 5.81 -11.09
CA ALA A 266 9.23 4.44 -11.58
C ALA A 266 9.70 4.29 -13.03
N LYS A 267 9.61 5.34 -13.86
CA LYS A 267 10.17 5.33 -15.22
C LYS A 267 11.67 5.54 -15.23
N GLY A 268 12.25 6.03 -14.12
CA GLY A 268 13.65 6.41 -14.04
C GLY A 268 13.99 7.50 -15.05
N ASP A 269 14.87 8.43 -14.72
CA ASP A 269 15.49 9.32 -15.70
C ASP A 269 16.22 8.46 -16.74
N LYS A 270 15.53 8.05 -17.80
CA LYS A 270 16.20 7.63 -19.03
C LYS A 270 16.75 8.91 -19.69
N LYS A 271 17.85 9.41 -19.13
CA LYS A 271 18.78 10.27 -19.85
C LYS A 271 19.83 9.44 -20.54
#